data_02ef361764020952ee2c6de4ef05d8a0
#
_entry.id   02ef361764020952ee2c6de4ef05d8a0
#
_cell.length_a   1.000
_cell.length_b   1.000
_cell.length_c   1.000
_cell.angle_alpha   90.00
_cell.angle_beta   90.00
_cell.angle_gamma   90.00
#
_symmetry.space_group_name_H-M   'P 1'
#
loop_
_entity.id
_entity.type
_entity.pdbx_description
1 polymer ?
#
loop_
_entity_poly.entity_id
_entity_poly.type
_entity_poly.pdbx_seq_one_letter_code
_entity_poly.pdbx_strand_id
1 'polypeptide(L)'
;MVKRKGLFIGIGIVLLLGGIGLSFINYRKRKIKRKAYLFEGVKEVGNNSGFSSEIFEKMMRDVGWKSGEQWCMYFAKNVYVQSLPKLADDFKKVLSGSSQRSFNNVDEGKSEYLETIKEGSPKKGDIVIWQRKSDKSKGHAGVVVDVSEGGNKFTAMEGNTNFDPAFNGDGELVNVVPHETKYGESDSTYKTMILRGFIRLK
;
A
#
# COMPACT_ATOMS: atom_id res chain seq x y z
N MET A 1 -41.60 -39.39 -14.23
CA MET A 1 -40.12 -39.38 -14.18
C MET A 1 -39.62 -38.05 -14.72
N VAL A 2 -39.36 -37.07 -13.90
CA VAL A 2 -38.90 -35.73 -14.32
C VAL A 2 -37.38 -35.72 -14.15
N LYS A 3 -36.64 -35.55 -15.23
CA LYS A 3 -35.17 -35.56 -15.28
C LYS A 3 -34.57 -34.26 -14.67
N ARG A 4 -33.96 -34.38 -13.51
CA ARG A 4 -33.10 -33.34 -12.90
C ARG A 4 -31.77 -33.24 -13.67
N LYS A 5 -31.72 -32.50 -14.79
CA LYS A 5 -30.46 -32.24 -15.53
C LYS A 5 -29.97 -30.77 -15.51
N GLY A 6 -30.66 -29.86 -14.78
CA GLY A 6 -30.34 -28.43 -14.84
C GLY A 6 -29.41 -27.88 -13.72
N LEU A 7 -29.12 -28.63 -12.65
CA LEU A 7 -28.48 -28.07 -11.44
C LEU A 7 -26.95 -28.10 -11.46
N PHE A 8 -26.34 -28.95 -12.28
CA PHE A 8 -24.88 -29.11 -12.28
C PHE A 8 -24.10 -28.08 -13.12
N ILE A 9 -24.74 -27.47 -14.11
CA ILE A 9 -24.07 -26.47 -14.98
C ILE A 9 -23.87 -25.16 -14.25
N GLY A 10 -24.80 -24.73 -13.39
CA GLY A 10 -24.71 -23.48 -12.66
C GLY A 10 -23.56 -23.47 -11.61
N ILE A 11 -23.34 -24.59 -10.91
CA ILE A 11 -22.30 -24.70 -9.88
C ILE A 11 -20.90 -24.69 -10.51
N GLY A 12 -20.71 -25.37 -11.64
CA GLY A 12 -19.44 -25.38 -12.35
C GLY A 12 -19.02 -24.01 -12.89
N ILE A 13 -19.93 -23.21 -13.39
CA ILE A 13 -19.67 -21.86 -13.90
C ILE A 13 -19.30 -20.90 -12.75
N VAL A 14 -19.99 -20.98 -11.61
CA VAL A 14 -19.69 -20.15 -10.44
C VAL A 14 -18.29 -20.47 -9.87
N LEU A 15 -17.91 -21.75 -9.80
CA LEU A 15 -16.58 -22.18 -9.35
C LEU A 15 -15.48 -21.76 -10.34
N LEU A 16 -15.71 -21.82 -11.64
CA LEU A 16 -14.76 -21.36 -12.66
C LEU A 16 -14.55 -19.84 -12.61
N LEU A 17 -15.62 -19.06 -12.52
CA LEU A 17 -15.54 -17.60 -12.42
C LEU A 17 -14.88 -17.15 -11.10
N GLY A 18 -15.19 -17.82 -10.00
CA GLY A 18 -14.55 -17.58 -8.70
C GLY A 18 -13.05 -17.88 -8.73
N GLY A 19 -12.63 -18.99 -9.35
CA GLY A 19 -11.22 -19.37 -9.51
C GLY A 19 -10.43 -18.38 -10.37
N ILE A 20 -11.01 -17.89 -11.46
CA ILE A 20 -10.39 -16.87 -12.32
C ILE A 20 -10.26 -15.54 -11.59
N GLY A 21 -11.26 -15.11 -10.84
CA GLY A 21 -11.22 -13.88 -10.04
C GLY A 21 -10.12 -13.90 -8.98
N LEU A 22 -10.02 -14.99 -8.21
CA LEU A 22 -8.98 -15.16 -7.19
C LEU A 22 -7.57 -15.21 -7.79
N SER A 23 -7.39 -15.87 -8.94
CA SER A 23 -6.13 -15.92 -9.66
C SER A 23 -5.69 -14.52 -10.12
N PHE A 24 -6.61 -13.70 -10.62
CA PHE A 24 -6.35 -12.35 -11.09
C PHE A 24 -5.98 -11.38 -9.97
N ILE A 25 -6.66 -11.46 -8.81
CA ILE A 25 -6.33 -10.67 -7.62
C ILE A 25 -4.93 -11.05 -7.11
N ASN A 26 -4.61 -12.33 -7.02
CA ASN A 26 -3.29 -12.80 -6.59
C ASN A 26 -2.17 -12.38 -7.55
N TYR A 27 -2.45 -12.33 -8.85
CA TYR A 27 -1.51 -11.83 -9.86
C TYR A 27 -1.22 -10.33 -9.65
N ARG A 28 -2.26 -9.50 -9.43
CA ARG A 28 -2.11 -8.06 -9.15
C ARG A 28 -1.25 -7.82 -7.91
N LYS A 29 -1.51 -8.53 -6.81
CA LYS A 29 -0.76 -8.43 -5.56
C LYS A 29 0.72 -8.81 -5.73
N ARG A 30 1.01 -9.85 -6.51
CA ARG A 30 2.40 -10.23 -6.84
C ARG A 30 3.12 -9.15 -7.64
N LYS A 31 2.44 -8.48 -8.56
CA LYS A 31 3.02 -7.34 -9.30
C LYS A 31 3.36 -6.18 -8.37
N ILE A 32 2.45 -5.80 -7.46
CA ILE A 32 2.68 -4.73 -6.49
C ILE A 32 3.90 -5.06 -5.62
N LYS A 33 3.95 -6.25 -5.03
CA LYS A 33 5.09 -6.71 -4.24
C LYS A 33 6.42 -6.63 -5.03
N ARG A 34 6.47 -7.21 -6.23
CA ARG A 34 7.68 -7.16 -7.07
C ARG A 34 8.12 -5.75 -7.39
N LYS A 35 7.17 -4.86 -7.69
CA LYS A 35 7.48 -3.47 -8.00
C LYS A 35 8.05 -2.72 -6.79
N ALA A 36 7.52 -2.96 -5.59
CA ALA A 36 8.04 -2.38 -4.36
C ALA A 36 9.52 -2.75 -4.13
N TYR A 37 9.88 -4.03 -4.29
CA TYR A 37 11.26 -4.50 -4.14
C TYR A 37 12.23 -3.94 -5.19
N LEU A 38 11.77 -3.53 -6.37
CA LEU A 38 12.66 -2.92 -7.38
C LEU A 38 13.22 -1.56 -6.94
N PHE A 39 12.65 -0.95 -5.92
CA PHE A 39 13.08 0.35 -5.41
C PHE A 39 13.82 0.26 -4.08
N GLU A 40 14.03 -0.96 -3.54
CA GLU A 40 14.76 -1.17 -2.30
C GLU A 40 16.17 -0.55 -2.39
N GLY A 41 16.56 0.18 -1.34
CA GLY A 41 17.85 0.86 -1.28
C GLY A 41 17.96 2.16 -2.07
N VAL A 42 16.92 2.59 -2.79
CA VAL A 42 16.91 3.95 -3.37
C VAL A 42 16.94 4.97 -2.26
N LYS A 43 17.89 5.92 -2.33
CA LYS A 43 18.08 6.98 -1.36
C LYS A 43 17.61 8.32 -1.90
N GLU A 44 17.12 9.15 -1.00
CA GLU A 44 16.97 10.57 -1.31
C GLU A 44 18.34 11.28 -1.31
N VAL A 45 18.39 12.44 -1.92
CA VAL A 45 19.55 13.35 -1.94
C VAL A 45 19.11 14.73 -1.53
N GLY A 46 19.90 15.36 -0.66
CA GLY A 46 19.74 16.77 -0.36
C GLY A 46 18.41 17.17 0.28
N ASN A 47 18.01 16.51 1.36
CA ASN A 47 16.84 16.88 2.18
C ASN A 47 15.54 16.95 1.36
N ASN A 48 15.13 15.83 0.79
CA ASN A 48 13.98 15.68 -0.11
C ASN A 48 14.11 16.48 -1.42
N SER A 49 15.32 16.82 -1.88
CA SER A 49 15.48 17.58 -3.13
C SER A 49 15.49 16.71 -4.39
N GLY A 50 15.85 15.44 -4.28
CA GLY A 50 15.92 14.47 -5.37
C GLY A 50 16.17 13.04 -4.87
N PHE A 51 16.55 12.14 -5.78
CA PHE A 51 16.84 10.73 -5.48
C PHE A 51 18.13 10.26 -6.14
N SER A 52 18.76 9.24 -5.56
CA SER A 52 19.98 8.60 -6.10
C SER A 52 19.73 7.88 -7.44
N SER A 53 18.49 7.72 -7.86
CA SER A 53 18.08 7.13 -9.13
C SER A 53 17.22 8.13 -9.91
N GLU A 54 17.74 8.61 -11.04
CA GLU A 54 17.00 9.51 -11.94
C GLU A 54 15.69 8.89 -12.47
N ILE A 55 15.71 7.56 -12.72
CA ILE A 55 14.53 6.83 -13.18
C ILE A 55 13.45 6.84 -12.08
N PHE A 56 13.86 6.59 -10.84
CA PHE A 56 12.95 6.64 -9.70
C PHE A 56 12.41 8.06 -9.48
N GLU A 57 13.26 9.08 -9.56
CA GLU A 57 12.86 10.48 -9.45
C GLU A 57 11.82 10.86 -10.49
N LYS A 58 12.04 10.50 -11.76
CA LYS A 58 11.05 10.73 -12.82
C LYS A 58 9.71 10.08 -12.48
N MET A 59 9.72 8.81 -12.03
CA MET A 59 8.49 8.12 -11.64
C MET A 59 7.78 8.79 -10.46
N MET A 60 8.52 9.32 -9.49
CA MET A 60 7.96 10.06 -8.36
C MET A 60 7.34 11.39 -8.81
N ARG A 61 7.99 12.10 -9.72
CA ARG A 61 7.42 13.33 -10.34
C ARG A 61 6.16 13.01 -11.15
N ASP A 62 6.12 11.89 -11.87
CA ASP A 62 4.95 11.44 -12.65
C ASP A 62 3.72 11.15 -11.77
N VAL A 63 3.91 10.82 -10.51
CA VAL A 63 2.81 10.65 -9.52
C VAL A 63 2.55 11.90 -8.68
N GLY A 64 3.23 13.02 -9.00
CA GLY A 64 2.96 14.35 -8.45
C GLY A 64 3.86 14.78 -7.30
N TRP A 65 4.92 14.02 -6.96
CA TRP A 65 5.91 14.46 -5.98
C TRP A 65 6.70 15.68 -6.47
N LYS A 66 6.97 16.58 -5.56
CA LYS A 66 7.82 17.77 -5.80
C LYS A 66 8.97 17.79 -4.80
N SER A 67 10.09 18.37 -5.23
CA SER A 67 11.25 18.58 -4.36
C SER A 67 10.84 19.28 -3.06
N GLY A 68 11.34 18.79 -1.93
CA GLY A 68 11.03 19.28 -0.59
C GLY A 68 9.81 18.63 0.07
N GLU A 69 9.03 17.81 -0.64
CA GLU A 69 7.87 17.12 -0.07
C GLU A 69 8.26 15.77 0.54
N GLN A 70 7.65 15.43 1.68
CA GLN A 70 7.69 14.09 2.25
C GLN A 70 7.14 13.07 1.24
N TRP A 71 7.80 11.92 1.09
CA TRP A 71 7.55 11.07 -0.07
C TRP A 71 7.07 9.64 0.22
N CYS A 72 6.80 9.27 1.46
CA CYS A 72 6.33 7.94 1.81
C CYS A 72 5.04 7.52 1.06
N MET A 73 4.05 8.41 1.01
CA MET A 73 2.80 8.11 0.30
C MET A 73 2.95 8.21 -1.22
N TYR A 74 3.80 9.10 -1.72
CA TYR A 74 4.15 9.15 -3.15
C TYR A 74 4.84 7.86 -3.59
N PHE A 75 5.72 7.29 -2.75
CA PHE A 75 6.32 5.98 -2.99
C PHE A 75 5.25 4.89 -3.15
N ALA A 76 4.34 4.75 -2.18
CA ALA A 76 3.28 3.75 -2.26
C ALA A 76 2.38 3.95 -3.49
N LYS A 77 2.01 5.20 -3.81
CA LYS A 77 1.28 5.58 -5.02
C LYS A 77 2.04 5.19 -6.29
N ASN A 78 3.34 5.48 -6.36
CA ASN A 78 4.19 5.11 -7.49
C ASN A 78 4.21 3.60 -7.71
N VAL A 79 4.38 2.81 -6.66
CA VAL A 79 4.33 1.34 -6.72
C VAL A 79 3.01 0.86 -7.35
N TYR A 80 1.87 1.42 -6.94
CA TYR A 80 0.55 1.07 -7.49
C TYR A 80 0.41 1.45 -8.97
N VAL A 81 0.73 2.69 -9.32
CA VAL A 81 0.68 3.22 -10.69
C VAL A 81 1.54 2.37 -11.64
N GLN A 82 2.78 2.07 -11.24
CA GLN A 82 3.70 1.27 -12.05
C GLN A 82 3.32 -0.22 -12.13
N SER A 83 2.66 -0.74 -11.10
CA SER A 83 2.23 -2.14 -11.08
C SER A 83 0.98 -2.40 -11.93
N LEU A 84 0.07 -1.45 -11.97
CA LEU A 84 -1.25 -1.58 -12.56
C LEU A 84 -1.57 -0.37 -13.46
N PRO A 85 -0.86 -0.20 -14.59
CA PRO A 85 -0.95 1.00 -15.43
C PRO A 85 -2.36 1.25 -15.99
N LYS A 86 -3.18 0.23 -16.14
CA LYS A 86 -4.60 0.37 -16.55
C LYS A 86 -5.48 1.08 -15.51
N LEU A 87 -5.04 1.14 -14.25
CA LEU A 87 -5.72 1.81 -13.13
C LEU A 87 -4.98 3.08 -12.67
N ALA A 88 -3.95 3.48 -13.40
CA ALA A 88 -3.07 4.58 -13.00
C ALA A 88 -3.81 5.90 -12.78
N ASP A 89 -4.79 6.22 -13.62
CA ASP A 89 -5.53 7.47 -13.54
C ASP A 89 -6.41 7.52 -12.27
N ASP A 90 -7.07 6.41 -11.91
CA ASP A 90 -7.80 6.30 -10.64
C ASP A 90 -6.86 6.49 -9.46
N PHE A 91 -5.73 5.77 -9.43
CA PHE A 91 -4.76 5.89 -8.34
C PHE A 91 -4.16 7.29 -8.24
N LYS A 92 -3.83 7.94 -9.36
CA LYS A 92 -3.34 9.32 -9.37
C LYS A 92 -4.35 10.31 -8.83
N LYS A 93 -5.64 10.10 -9.10
CA LYS A 93 -6.75 10.94 -8.64
C LYS A 93 -7.03 10.76 -7.14
N VAL A 94 -7.04 9.52 -6.66
CA VAL A 94 -7.51 9.17 -5.30
C VAL A 94 -6.38 9.22 -4.28
N LEU A 95 -5.19 8.71 -4.64
CA LEU A 95 -4.02 8.70 -3.76
C LEU A 95 -3.26 10.01 -3.89
N SER A 96 -3.26 10.80 -2.83
CA SER A 96 -2.50 12.07 -2.72
C SER A 96 -1.09 11.84 -2.16
N GLY A 97 -0.28 12.90 -2.01
CA GLY A 97 0.98 12.84 -1.28
C GLY A 97 0.83 12.69 0.24
N SER A 98 -0.37 12.90 0.78
CA SER A 98 -0.69 12.71 2.20
C SER A 98 -1.33 11.34 2.43
N SER A 99 -0.75 10.55 3.34
CA SER A 99 -1.28 9.26 3.76
C SER A 99 -2.69 9.37 4.34
N GLN A 100 -2.93 10.42 5.16
CA GLN A 100 -4.24 10.64 5.79
C GLN A 100 -5.31 11.02 4.77
N ARG A 101 -4.99 11.92 3.83
CA ARG A 101 -5.91 12.31 2.76
C ARG A 101 -6.21 11.14 1.81
N SER A 102 -5.22 10.33 1.48
CA SER A 102 -5.41 9.13 0.65
C SER A 102 -6.36 8.14 1.31
N PHE A 103 -6.18 7.89 2.61
CA PHE A 103 -7.06 7.01 3.36
C PHE A 103 -8.50 7.55 3.37
N ASN A 104 -8.69 8.84 3.66
CA ASN A 104 -10.01 9.48 3.65
C ASN A 104 -10.68 9.42 2.27
N ASN A 105 -9.95 9.72 1.20
CA ASN A 105 -10.49 9.66 -0.15
C ASN A 105 -11.02 8.26 -0.51
N VAL A 106 -10.31 7.20 -0.12
CA VAL A 106 -10.75 5.82 -0.35
C VAL A 106 -11.93 5.48 0.56
N ASP A 107 -11.90 5.88 1.82
CA ASP A 107 -12.97 5.66 2.81
C ASP A 107 -14.29 6.33 2.41
N GLU A 108 -14.19 7.48 1.77
CA GLU A 108 -15.33 8.24 1.19
C GLU A 108 -15.82 7.66 -0.16
N GLY A 109 -15.25 6.54 -0.61
CA GLY A 109 -15.68 5.87 -1.85
C GLY A 109 -15.24 6.55 -3.15
N LYS A 110 -14.20 7.39 -3.14
CA LYS A 110 -13.71 8.09 -4.34
C LYS A 110 -12.98 7.18 -5.35
N SER A 111 -12.79 5.90 -5.03
CA SER A 111 -12.23 4.87 -5.92
C SER A 111 -13.18 3.69 -6.07
N GLU A 112 -13.36 3.23 -7.29
CA GLU A 112 -14.07 1.98 -7.57
C GLU A 112 -13.18 0.76 -7.29
N TYR A 113 -11.86 0.93 -7.28
CA TYR A 113 -10.87 -0.14 -7.22
C TYR A 113 -10.22 -0.32 -5.85
N LEU A 114 -10.39 0.64 -4.94
CA LEU A 114 -9.77 0.63 -3.62
C LEU A 114 -10.83 0.62 -2.52
N GLU A 115 -10.49 -0.02 -1.41
CA GLU A 115 -11.25 -0.03 -0.16
C GLU A 115 -10.36 0.23 1.04
N THR A 116 -10.91 0.74 2.13
CA THR A 116 -10.21 0.85 3.42
C THR A 116 -10.47 -0.37 4.29
N ILE A 117 -9.43 -0.85 4.96
CA ILE A 117 -9.48 -1.93 5.94
C ILE A 117 -9.12 -1.33 7.29
N LYS A 118 -10.10 -1.21 8.19
CA LYS A 118 -9.95 -0.62 9.54
C LYS A 118 -9.82 -1.68 10.63
N GLU A 119 -10.05 -2.93 10.28
CA GLU A 119 -9.98 -4.11 11.17
C GLU A 119 -9.58 -5.35 10.36
N GLY A 120 -9.07 -6.40 11.03
CA GLY A 120 -8.68 -7.64 10.39
C GLY A 120 -7.23 -7.66 9.89
N SER A 121 -6.86 -8.72 9.19
CA SER A 121 -5.47 -8.96 8.80
C SER A 121 -5.06 -8.18 7.54
N PRO A 122 -3.82 -7.64 7.51
CA PRO A 122 -3.23 -7.11 6.30
C PRO A 122 -3.10 -8.19 5.22
N LYS A 123 -3.00 -7.77 3.97
CA LYS A 123 -2.68 -8.66 2.85
C LYS A 123 -1.51 -8.10 2.06
N LYS A 124 -0.70 -8.97 1.48
CA LYS A 124 0.37 -8.57 0.55
C LYS A 124 -0.19 -7.68 -0.55
N GLY A 125 0.44 -6.55 -0.78
CA GLY A 125 -0.01 -5.54 -1.73
C GLY A 125 -0.91 -4.45 -1.15
N ASP A 126 -1.34 -4.52 0.10
CA ASP A 126 -2.06 -3.42 0.76
C ASP A 126 -1.11 -2.23 0.97
N ILE A 127 -1.63 -1.01 0.96
CA ILE A 127 -0.92 0.16 1.48
C ILE A 127 -1.26 0.28 2.95
N VAL A 128 -0.27 0.17 3.83
CA VAL A 128 -0.44 0.42 5.26
C VAL A 128 -0.41 1.93 5.52
N ILE A 129 -1.27 2.39 6.43
CA ILE A 129 -1.37 3.80 6.82
C ILE A 129 -1.23 3.92 8.33
N TRP A 130 -0.22 4.68 8.75
CA TRP A 130 -0.07 5.13 10.14
C TRP A 130 -0.49 6.58 10.28
N GLN A 131 -0.97 6.92 11.47
CA GLN A 131 -1.36 8.27 11.86
C GLN A 131 -0.51 8.74 13.04
N ARG A 132 0.02 9.95 13.01
CA ARG A 132 0.79 10.53 14.10
C ARG A 132 -0.12 10.86 15.29
N LYS A 133 0.30 10.49 16.51
CA LYS A 133 -0.48 10.72 17.74
C LYS A 133 -0.67 12.20 18.04
N SER A 134 0.40 13.00 17.88
CA SER A 134 0.42 14.43 18.19
C SER A 134 -0.26 15.29 17.12
N ASP A 135 -0.36 14.81 15.89
CA ASP A 135 -0.96 15.53 14.77
C ASP A 135 -1.61 14.53 13.80
N LYS A 136 -2.91 14.38 13.93
CA LYS A 136 -3.71 13.42 13.13
C LYS A 136 -3.76 13.75 11.63
N SER A 137 -3.33 14.93 11.21
CA SER A 137 -3.21 15.28 9.79
C SER A 137 -1.97 14.68 9.14
N LYS A 138 -0.98 14.26 9.96
CA LYS A 138 0.28 13.66 9.57
C LYS A 138 0.31 12.16 9.83
N GLY A 139 1.21 11.46 9.16
CA GLY A 139 1.41 10.04 9.32
C GLY A 139 2.42 9.50 8.34
N HIS A 140 2.41 8.19 8.16
CA HIS A 140 3.33 7.48 7.29
C HIS A 140 2.58 6.45 6.44
N ALA A 141 3.24 5.92 5.41
CA ALA A 141 2.68 4.89 4.53
C ALA A 141 3.77 3.98 3.98
N GLY A 142 3.41 2.72 3.76
CA GLY A 142 4.24 1.72 3.10
C GLY A 142 3.39 0.73 2.31
N VAL A 143 4.02 -0.16 1.57
CA VAL A 143 3.38 -1.25 0.82
C VAL A 143 3.66 -2.58 1.53
N VAL A 144 2.63 -3.29 1.96
CA VAL A 144 2.76 -4.61 2.61
C VAL A 144 3.34 -5.62 1.62
N VAL A 145 4.53 -6.14 1.92
CA VAL A 145 5.24 -7.09 1.06
C VAL A 145 5.22 -8.51 1.61
N ASP A 146 5.05 -8.66 2.92
CA ASP A 146 4.88 -9.96 3.56
C ASP A 146 3.94 -9.90 4.78
N VAL A 147 3.33 -11.04 5.12
CA VAL A 147 2.37 -11.17 6.23
C VAL A 147 2.61 -12.52 6.89
N SER A 148 2.73 -12.55 8.22
CA SER A 148 2.86 -13.77 9.00
C SER A 148 1.57 -14.60 8.96
N GLU A 149 1.69 -15.88 9.30
CA GLU A 149 0.54 -16.73 9.58
C GLU A 149 -0.32 -16.11 10.69
N GLY A 150 -1.64 -16.04 10.48
CA GLY A 150 -2.57 -15.36 11.37
C GLY A 150 -2.65 -13.85 11.23
N GLY A 151 -1.76 -13.19 10.47
CA GLY A 151 -1.85 -11.77 10.12
C GLY A 151 -1.55 -10.79 11.25
N ASN A 152 -0.98 -11.22 12.37
CA ASN A 152 -0.63 -10.38 13.51
C ASN A 152 0.71 -9.63 13.34
N LYS A 153 1.52 -10.02 12.36
CA LYS A 153 2.74 -9.33 11.96
C LYS A 153 2.79 -9.20 10.44
N PHE A 154 3.40 -8.14 9.97
CA PHE A 154 3.64 -7.92 8.54
C PHE A 154 4.94 -7.18 8.32
N THR A 155 5.40 -7.20 7.08
CA THR A 155 6.55 -6.42 6.63
C THR A 155 6.08 -5.47 5.54
N ALA A 156 6.44 -4.20 5.64
CA ALA A 156 6.17 -3.20 4.62
C ALA A 156 7.46 -2.74 3.93
N MET A 157 7.36 -2.44 2.65
CA MET A 157 8.35 -1.64 1.92
C MET A 157 7.93 -0.20 2.02
N GLU A 158 8.81 0.64 2.55
CA GLU A 158 8.53 2.02 2.88
C GLU A 158 9.53 2.95 2.23
N GLY A 159 9.02 4.04 1.68
CA GLY A 159 9.83 5.16 1.25
C GLY A 159 9.88 6.23 2.34
N ASN A 160 10.87 7.09 2.32
CA ASN A 160 11.10 8.12 3.34
C ASN A 160 11.24 7.51 4.75
N THR A 161 12.03 6.43 4.84
CA THR A 161 12.31 5.73 6.09
C THR A 161 13.81 5.56 6.31
N ASN A 162 14.22 5.35 7.54
CA ASN A 162 15.54 4.88 7.89
C ASN A 162 15.42 3.73 8.90
N PHE A 163 16.53 3.07 9.22
CA PHE A 163 16.53 1.87 10.07
C PHE A 163 16.40 2.16 11.57
N ASP A 164 16.23 3.43 11.99
CA ASP A 164 16.21 3.81 13.40
C ASP A 164 14.83 3.56 14.01
N PRO A 165 14.69 2.72 15.07
CA PRO A 165 13.43 2.53 15.81
C PRO A 165 12.92 3.80 16.50
N ALA A 166 13.78 4.81 16.72
CA ALA A 166 13.38 6.14 17.21
C ALA A 166 12.80 7.03 16.09
N PHE A 167 12.72 6.51 14.88
CA PHE A 167 12.30 7.20 13.68
C PHE A 167 10.88 7.79 13.77
N ASN A 168 10.74 9.00 13.34
CA ASN A 168 9.48 9.77 13.41
C ASN A 168 8.85 10.03 12.03
N GLY A 169 9.28 9.34 10.98
CA GLY A 169 8.75 9.44 9.64
C GLY A 169 9.52 10.35 8.67
N ASP A 170 10.76 10.73 9.00
CA ASP A 170 11.66 11.55 8.17
C ASP A 170 12.93 10.76 7.86
N GLY A 171 12.88 9.85 6.93
CA GLY A 171 13.99 8.99 6.53
C GLY A 171 14.40 9.19 5.08
N GLU A 172 15.56 8.66 4.77
CA GLU A 172 16.27 8.97 3.54
C GLU A 172 16.18 7.89 2.46
N LEU A 173 15.55 6.72 2.74
CA LEU A 173 15.63 5.61 1.81
C LEU A 173 14.34 4.79 1.67
N VAL A 174 14.31 3.93 0.64
CA VAL A 174 13.34 2.85 0.50
C VAL A 174 13.88 1.61 1.21
N ASN A 175 13.14 1.10 2.19
CA ASN A 175 13.57 -0.04 2.99
C ASN A 175 12.43 -0.97 3.40
N VAL A 176 12.81 -2.17 3.83
CA VAL A 176 11.92 -3.19 4.37
C VAL A 176 11.83 -3.04 5.89
N VAL A 177 10.62 -2.83 6.41
CA VAL A 177 10.37 -2.57 7.84
C VAL A 177 9.36 -3.58 8.40
N PRO A 178 9.68 -4.27 9.51
CA PRO A 178 8.75 -5.19 10.18
C PRO A 178 7.81 -4.44 11.12
N HIS A 179 6.55 -4.90 11.20
CA HIS A 179 5.49 -4.31 12.00
C HIS A 179 4.58 -5.33 12.67
N GLU A 180 3.81 -4.87 13.65
CA GLU A 180 2.73 -5.60 14.29
C GLU A 180 1.37 -5.03 13.88
N THR A 181 0.37 -5.91 13.74
CA THR A 181 -1.01 -5.49 13.41
C THR A 181 -1.76 -5.14 14.68
N LYS A 182 -1.63 -3.88 15.12
CA LYS A 182 -2.28 -3.33 16.32
C LYS A 182 -3.01 -2.04 15.98
N TYR A 183 -4.29 -2.15 15.63
CA TYR A 183 -5.10 -0.99 15.25
C TYR A 183 -5.27 -0.01 16.40
N GLY A 184 -5.09 1.29 16.13
CA GLY A 184 -5.20 2.34 17.13
C GLY A 184 -4.06 2.40 18.13
N GLU A 185 -3.09 1.48 18.04
CA GLU A 185 -1.93 1.39 18.91
C GLU A 185 -0.63 1.61 18.14
N SER A 186 0.43 1.91 18.87
CA SER A 186 1.81 1.92 18.33
C SER A 186 2.37 0.50 18.35
N ASP A 187 3.09 0.14 17.30
CA ASP A 187 3.93 -1.04 17.32
C ASP A 187 5.34 -0.73 17.89
N SER A 188 6.21 -1.72 17.93
CA SER A 188 7.59 -1.57 18.40
C SER A 188 8.44 -0.67 17.50
N THR A 189 8.06 -0.54 16.23
CA THR A 189 8.77 0.25 15.20
C THR A 189 8.40 1.72 15.28
N TYR A 190 7.10 2.05 15.44
CA TYR A 190 6.61 3.44 15.42
C TYR A 190 5.97 3.85 16.74
N LYS A 191 6.79 4.32 17.69
CA LYS A 191 6.30 4.75 19.03
C LYS A 191 5.40 5.98 19.01
N THR A 192 5.57 6.86 18.03
CA THR A 192 4.84 8.15 17.89
C THR A 192 3.64 8.07 16.96
N MET A 193 3.46 6.95 16.29
CA MET A 193 2.36 6.72 15.35
C MET A 193 1.51 5.52 15.79
N ILE A 194 0.26 5.52 15.35
CA ILE A 194 -0.67 4.40 15.52
C ILE A 194 -1.07 3.85 14.16
N LEU A 195 -1.29 2.55 14.07
CA LEU A 195 -1.83 1.92 12.88
C LEU A 195 -3.28 2.40 12.68
N ARG A 196 -3.53 3.11 11.59
CA ARG A 196 -4.86 3.59 11.21
C ARG A 196 -5.64 2.52 10.42
N GLY A 197 -4.94 1.77 9.59
CA GLY A 197 -5.53 0.74 8.74
C GLY A 197 -4.76 0.55 7.44
N PHE A 198 -5.44 -0.07 6.48
CA PHE A 198 -4.85 -0.36 5.16
C PHE A 198 -5.76 0.14 4.04
N ILE A 199 -5.15 0.48 2.90
CA ILE A 199 -5.85 0.67 1.63
C ILE A 199 -5.59 -0.59 0.81
N ARG A 200 -6.65 -1.24 0.34
CA ARG A 200 -6.63 -2.53 -0.35
C ARG A 200 -7.22 -2.41 -1.75
N LEU A 201 -6.64 -3.13 -2.69
CA LEU A 201 -7.21 -3.35 -4.01
C LEU A 201 -8.37 -4.37 -3.92
N LYS A 202 -9.55 -3.98 -4.42
CA LYS A 202 -10.76 -4.82 -4.51
C LYS A 202 -10.61 -5.95 -5.53
#